data_40632a256b52a9602b12ac1b3689437c
#
_entry.id   40632a256b52a9602b12ac1b3689437c
#
_cell.length_a   1.000
_cell.length_b   1.000
_cell.length_c   1.000
_cell.angle_alpha   90.00
_cell.angle_beta   90.00
_cell.angle_gamma   90.00
#
_symmetry.space_group_name_H-M   'P 1'
#
loop_
_entity.id
_entity.type
_entity.pdbx_description
1 polymer ?
#
loop_
_entity_poly.entity_id
_entity_poly.type
_entity_poly.pdbx_seq_one_letter_code
_entity_poly.pdbx_strand_id
1 'polypeptide(L)'
;MSDESKYLFKSWAKNPISRRSLFGAAAVTAIAGTSIGKALGVAAPVITKILGRPSNNSIAISVLSSVDVNGYIEYGITKTRYSSKTSSVSLKAGTPVVFELTGLRANTKVYYRFSYKTVDSSTLVNEKQNSFMTQRKAGSAFSFSVQGDTHPERSGNMFNSDLYYVTMANIASQQPDFHILMGDDFSIDPLISKGAATQTNVEGIYKTHRNWLNVAGSSVPIYLVNGNHEQAAAYLLDGTTTNPAVLAGNARLKYYPLPAPNSFYTGDTQEVVGVGLPRDYYSWTWGDALFVTLDPYWHSKNAVDNVAGVLVAEDQNSTAASPMATAEASPAPSATKQGGGGNGGAKASPKATKAPNGGGGANAGSGKTGNLWTVGIGDEQYAWLKKTLETSKAKYKFVFAHHVLGTGRGAIEVSTNYEWGGKDPKGTSTFAKERPNWELPIHDLMVKNKVNIFFQGHDHIFCTQERDGLIYQSMPNPADDTFRMFNESAYLSGVKAPNSGHVRVSVSAAEAKVEYFLAARPQDTARKNMQLAHSYVVKPK
;
A
#
# COMPACT_ATOMS: atom_id res chain seq x y z
N MET A 1 -13.71 8.81 -21.28
CA MET A 1 -13.38 7.37 -21.14
C MET A 1 -12.88 6.91 -22.49
N SER A 2 -11.67 6.37 -22.58
CA SER A 2 -11.18 5.78 -23.82
C SER A 2 -11.99 4.51 -24.16
N ASP A 3 -12.09 4.17 -25.46
CA ASP A 3 -12.81 2.96 -25.88
C ASP A 3 -12.29 1.68 -25.23
N GLU A 4 -11.03 1.64 -24.80
CA GLU A 4 -10.43 0.52 -24.10
C GLU A 4 -11.01 0.29 -22.68
N SER A 5 -11.35 1.36 -21.94
CA SER A 5 -12.00 1.21 -20.63
C SER A 5 -13.41 0.64 -20.77
N LYS A 6 -14.11 0.99 -21.85
CA LYS A 6 -15.43 0.40 -22.18
C LYS A 6 -15.33 -1.08 -22.59
N TYR A 7 -14.20 -1.48 -23.18
CA TYR A 7 -13.97 -2.85 -23.63
C TYR A 7 -13.67 -3.78 -22.45
N LEU A 8 -12.83 -3.34 -21.51
CA LEU A 8 -12.57 -4.06 -20.27
C LEU A 8 -13.86 -4.23 -19.45
N PHE A 9 -14.67 -3.19 -19.35
CA PHE A 9 -15.95 -3.22 -18.64
C PHE A 9 -16.99 -4.15 -19.32
N LYS A 10 -17.06 -4.14 -20.66
CA LYS A 10 -17.96 -5.01 -21.42
C LYS A 10 -17.55 -6.48 -21.38
N SER A 11 -16.26 -6.80 -21.36
CA SER A 11 -15.77 -8.17 -21.25
C SER A 11 -16.02 -8.76 -19.86
N TRP A 12 -15.88 -7.93 -18.82
CA TRP A 12 -16.16 -8.30 -17.44
C TRP A 12 -17.67 -8.52 -17.17
N ALA A 13 -18.53 -7.65 -17.69
CA ALA A 13 -19.99 -7.77 -17.55
C ALA A 13 -20.56 -9.00 -18.30
N LYS A 14 -19.86 -9.51 -19.32
CA LYS A 14 -20.29 -10.68 -20.10
C LYS A 14 -19.81 -12.03 -19.53
N ASN A 15 -18.77 -12.03 -18.68
CA ASN A 15 -18.25 -13.23 -18.01
C ASN A 15 -18.08 -12.95 -16.50
N PRO A 16 -19.16 -12.95 -15.71
CA PRO A 16 -19.03 -12.88 -14.27
C PRO A 16 -18.30 -14.12 -13.78
N ILE A 17 -17.11 -13.92 -13.17
CA ILE A 17 -16.40 -14.98 -12.47
C ILE A 17 -17.31 -15.42 -11.33
N SER A 18 -17.93 -16.59 -11.47
CA SER A 18 -18.86 -17.11 -10.46
C SER A 18 -18.07 -17.36 -9.15
N ARG A 19 -18.71 -17.11 -8.00
CA ARG A 19 -18.14 -17.39 -6.66
C ARG A 19 -17.59 -18.82 -6.49
N ARG A 20 -17.93 -19.75 -7.38
CA ARG A 20 -17.45 -21.13 -7.41
C ARG A 20 -16.03 -21.30 -7.97
N SER A 21 -15.52 -20.34 -8.74
CA SER A 21 -14.18 -20.43 -9.33
C SER A 21 -13.05 -20.04 -8.34
N LEU A 22 -13.37 -19.42 -7.21
CA LEU A 22 -12.39 -18.97 -6.21
C LEU A 22 -12.03 -20.02 -5.14
N PHE A 23 -12.81 -21.13 -5.03
CA PHE A 23 -12.62 -22.18 -4.03
C PHE A 23 -12.50 -23.60 -4.61
N GLY A 24 -12.18 -23.73 -5.89
CA GLY A 24 -12.14 -25.01 -6.57
C GLY A 24 -10.75 -25.65 -6.72
N ALA A 25 -10.09 -25.92 -5.61
CA ALA A 25 -8.96 -26.87 -5.60
C ALA A 25 -9.24 -27.95 -4.56
N ALA A 26 -10.18 -28.84 -4.85
CA ALA A 26 -10.25 -30.25 -4.41
C ALA A 26 -11.68 -30.80 -4.62
N ALA A 27 -11.90 -31.50 -5.71
CA ALA A 27 -12.73 -32.73 -5.79
C ALA A 27 -12.85 -33.14 -7.26
N VAL A 28 -11.98 -34.00 -7.71
CA VAL A 28 -12.22 -34.84 -8.90
C VAL A 28 -13.11 -35.98 -8.43
N THR A 29 -14.41 -35.92 -8.74
CA THR A 29 -15.27 -37.10 -8.64
C THR A 29 -15.49 -37.63 -10.05
N ALA A 30 -14.99 -38.83 -10.29
CA ALA A 30 -15.16 -39.56 -11.51
C ALA A 30 -16.65 -39.90 -11.76
N ILE A 31 -17.18 -39.52 -12.91
CA ILE A 31 -18.38 -40.13 -13.49
C ILE A 31 -17.95 -40.83 -14.77
N ALA A 32 -17.98 -42.13 -14.70
CA ALA A 32 -17.79 -43.00 -15.85
C ALA A 32 -19.08 -43.07 -16.68
N GLY A 33 -18.96 -42.96 -18.00
CA GLY A 33 -19.91 -43.49 -18.97
C GLY A 33 -20.52 -42.47 -19.91
N THR A 34 -19.99 -42.33 -21.06
CA THR A 34 -20.45 -42.54 -22.44
C THR A 34 -19.65 -41.68 -23.41
N SER A 35 -19.07 -42.33 -24.38
CA SER A 35 -18.26 -41.82 -25.48
C SER A 35 -18.96 -40.76 -26.32
N ILE A 36 -18.47 -39.53 -26.27
CA ILE A 36 -18.41 -38.59 -27.39
C ILE A 36 -17.13 -37.76 -27.20
N GLY A 37 -16.17 -37.93 -28.11
CA GLY A 37 -14.89 -37.20 -28.10
C GLY A 37 -15.09 -35.68 -28.30
N LYS A 38 -15.25 -34.95 -27.20
CA LYS A 38 -14.92 -33.53 -27.12
C LYS A 38 -13.63 -33.43 -26.35
N ALA A 39 -12.58 -32.96 -27.01
CA ALA A 39 -11.37 -32.56 -26.36
C ALA A 39 -11.74 -31.68 -25.15
N LEU A 40 -11.49 -32.16 -23.93
CA LEU A 40 -11.54 -31.34 -22.72
C LEU A 40 -10.50 -30.24 -22.93
N GLY A 41 -10.97 -29.07 -23.31
CA GLY A 41 -10.13 -27.89 -23.46
C GLY A 41 -9.47 -27.62 -22.12
N VAL A 42 -8.16 -27.86 -22.01
CA VAL A 42 -7.38 -27.47 -20.86
C VAL A 42 -7.55 -25.96 -20.70
N ALA A 43 -8.04 -25.54 -19.55
CA ALA A 43 -8.21 -24.11 -19.27
C ALA A 43 -6.88 -23.38 -19.48
N ALA A 44 -6.93 -22.23 -20.17
CA ALA A 44 -5.72 -21.45 -20.42
C ALA A 44 -5.02 -21.10 -19.10
N PRO A 45 -3.67 -21.17 -19.06
CA PRO A 45 -2.90 -20.79 -17.87
C PRO A 45 -3.27 -19.38 -17.38
N VAL A 46 -3.40 -19.22 -16.07
CA VAL A 46 -3.50 -17.91 -15.44
C VAL A 46 -2.09 -17.40 -15.23
N ILE A 47 -1.75 -16.28 -15.88
CA ILE A 47 -0.44 -15.62 -15.76
C ILE A 47 -0.64 -14.28 -15.04
N THR A 48 0.09 -14.06 -13.96
CA THR A 48 0.16 -12.74 -13.31
C THR A 48 1.55 -12.15 -13.42
N LYS A 49 1.61 -10.84 -13.66
CA LYS A 49 2.85 -10.07 -13.81
C LYS A 49 2.84 -8.90 -12.85
N ILE A 50 3.88 -8.76 -12.06
CA ILE A 50 4.08 -7.61 -11.18
C ILE A 50 5.42 -6.97 -11.52
N LEU A 51 5.36 -5.72 -11.96
CA LEU A 51 6.53 -4.89 -12.16
C LEU A 51 6.97 -4.30 -10.83
N GLY A 52 8.27 -4.19 -10.60
CA GLY A 52 8.82 -3.54 -9.42
C GLY A 52 10.22 -3.00 -9.64
N ARG A 53 10.68 -2.21 -8.70
CA ARG A 53 12.01 -1.58 -8.68
C ARG A 53 12.50 -1.05 -10.02
N PRO A 54 11.69 -0.19 -10.72
CA PRO A 54 12.16 0.47 -11.93
C PRO A 54 13.29 1.45 -11.60
N SER A 55 14.27 1.52 -12.49
CA SER A 55 15.39 2.45 -12.37
C SER A 55 15.58 3.28 -13.64
N ASN A 56 16.71 3.97 -13.72
CA ASN A 56 17.11 4.67 -14.94
C ASN A 56 17.48 3.73 -16.10
N ASN A 57 17.82 2.47 -15.79
CA ASN A 57 18.35 1.53 -16.79
C ASN A 57 17.83 0.09 -16.64
N SER A 58 16.92 -0.17 -15.70
CA SER A 58 16.41 -1.53 -15.43
C SER A 58 15.01 -1.54 -14.86
N ILE A 59 14.38 -2.73 -14.91
CA ILE A 59 13.14 -3.06 -14.21
C ILE A 59 13.09 -4.56 -13.95
N ALA A 60 12.46 -4.96 -12.85
CA ALA A 60 12.13 -6.35 -12.56
C ALA A 60 10.68 -6.65 -12.93
N ILE A 61 10.43 -7.79 -13.56
CA ILE A 61 9.11 -8.32 -13.89
C ILE A 61 8.94 -9.69 -13.24
N SER A 62 8.19 -9.76 -12.15
CA SER A 62 7.85 -11.01 -11.50
C SER A 62 6.67 -11.66 -12.21
N VAL A 63 6.90 -12.80 -12.86
CA VAL A 63 5.89 -13.58 -13.58
C VAL A 63 5.56 -14.84 -12.78
N LEU A 64 4.27 -15.12 -12.60
CA LEU A 64 3.78 -16.33 -11.96
C LEU A 64 2.73 -16.98 -12.86
N SER A 65 2.87 -18.29 -13.06
CA SER A 65 1.94 -19.12 -13.85
C SER A 65 1.20 -20.12 -12.96
N SER A 66 -0.05 -20.40 -13.29
CA SER A 66 -0.86 -21.44 -12.63
C SER A 66 -0.47 -22.87 -13.05
N VAL A 67 0.30 -23.05 -14.11
CA VAL A 67 0.81 -24.32 -14.62
C VAL A 67 2.28 -24.18 -15.01
N ASP A 68 2.97 -25.31 -15.20
CA ASP A 68 4.36 -25.31 -15.68
C ASP A 68 4.45 -24.76 -17.10
N VAL A 69 5.30 -23.75 -17.31
CA VAL A 69 5.54 -23.14 -18.62
C VAL A 69 7.01 -22.83 -18.84
N ASN A 70 7.44 -22.78 -20.11
CA ASN A 70 8.71 -22.18 -20.51
C ASN A 70 8.43 -20.86 -21.20
N GLY A 71 8.98 -19.75 -20.70
CA GLY A 71 8.64 -18.42 -21.18
C GLY A 71 9.79 -17.44 -21.13
N TYR A 72 9.60 -16.33 -21.82
CA TYR A 72 10.54 -15.20 -21.93
C TYR A 72 9.79 -13.89 -22.12
N ILE A 73 10.47 -12.78 -21.84
CA ILE A 73 9.96 -11.43 -22.09
C ILE A 73 10.57 -10.89 -23.40
N GLU A 74 9.72 -10.42 -24.30
CA GLU A 74 10.11 -9.60 -25.43
C GLU A 74 9.83 -8.13 -25.10
N TYR A 75 10.77 -7.24 -25.44
CA TYR A 75 10.62 -5.82 -25.11
C TYR A 75 11.29 -4.90 -26.14
N GLY A 76 10.86 -3.64 -26.16
CA GLY A 76 11.38 -2.62 -27.05
C GLY A 76 10.78 -1.25 -26.77
N ILE A 77 11.25 -0.23 -27.48
CA ILE A 77 10.79 1.17 -27.31
C ILE A 77 9.70 1.57 -28.32
N THR A 78 9.35 0.68 -29.22
CA THR A 78 8.32 0.90 -30.24
C THR A 78 7.14 -0.04 -29.97
N LYS A 79 5.92 0.48 -30.01
CA LYS A 79 4.68 -0.26 -29.71
C LYS A 79 4.51 -1.55 -30.52
N THR A 80 5.00 -1.57 -31.75
CA THR A 80 4.77 -2.67 -32.70
C THR A 80 6.00 -3.56 -32.92
N ARG A 81 7.14 -3.24 -32.29
CA ARG A 81 8.41 -3.95 -32.52
C ARG A 81 9.16 -4.18 -31.21
N TYR A 82 9.45 -5.43 -30.91
CA TYR A 82 10.35 -5.83 -29.84
C TYR A 82 11.77 -6.05 -30.41
N SER A 83 12.70 -5.22 -29.95
CA SER A 83 14.12 -5.29 -30.41
C SER A 83 14.97 -6.20 -29.54
N SER A 84 14.45 -6.60 -28.40
CA SER A 84 15.18 -7.38 -27.39
C SER A 84 14.28 -8.45 -26.79
N LYS A 85 14.91 -9.51 -26.26
CA LYS A 85 14.24 -10.56 -25.47
C LYS A 85 15.16 -11.09 -24.38
N THR A 86 14.58 -11.59 -23.30
CA THR A 86 15.31 -12.33 -22.26
C THR A 86 15.58 -13.78 -22.72
N SER A 87 16.45 -14.48 -22.02
CA SER A 87 16.53 -15.92 -22.12
C SER A 87 15.20 -16.57 -21.73
N SER A 88 14.89 -17.72 -22.30
CA SER A 88 13.75 -18.54 -21.90
C SER A 88 14.05 -19.20 -20.56
N VAL A 89 13.08 -19.17 -19.64
CA VAL A 89 13.18 -19.75 -18.31
C VAL A 89 12.01 -20.68 -18.07
N SER A 90 12.24 -21.78 -17.35
CA SER A 90 11.19 -22.70 -16.90
C SER A 90 10.54 -22.14 -15.62
N LEU A 91 9.24 -21.88 -15.68
CA LEU A 91 8.42 -21.46 -14.55
C LEU A 91 7.63 -22.66 -14.02
N LYS A 92 7.81 -22.96 -12.75
CA LYS A 92 6.99 -23.96 -12.06
C LYS A 92 5.66 -23.35 -11.59
N ALA A 93 4.60 -24.14 -11.67
CA ALA A 93 3.27 -23.75 -11.24
C ALA A 93 3.28 -23.16 -9.82
N GLY A 94 2.73 -21.96 -9.67
CA GLY A 94 2.62 -21.27 -8.38
C GLY A 94 3.92 -20.68 -7.82
N THR A 95 5.05 -20.80 -8.54
CA THR A 95 6.35 -20.23 -8.14
C THR A 95 6.70 -19.06 -9.06
N PRO A 96 6.87 -17.84 -8.53
CA PRO A 96 7.20 -16.69 -9.36
C PRO A 96 8.65 -16.74 -9.82
N VAL A 97 8.88 -16.24 -11.03
CA VAL A 97 10.21 -16.02 -11.61
C VAL A 97 10.36 -14.53 -11.92
N VAL A 98 11.48 -13.95 -11.54
CA VAL A 98 11.78 -12.54 -11.82
C VAL A 98 12.65 -12.44 -13.07
N PHE A 99 12.16 -11.73 -14.07
CA PHE A 99 12.91 -11.35 -15.27
C PHE A 99 13.47 -9.95 -15.07
N GLU A 100 14.78 -9.80 -15.18
CA GLU A 100 15.46 -8.52 -15.14
C GLU A 100 15.63 -7.97 -16.54
N LEU A 101 15.01 -6.83 -16.82
CA LEU A 101 15.29 -6.08 -18.03
C LEU A 101 16.33 -5.01 -17.71
N THR A 102 17.50 -5.10 -18.33
CA THR A 102 18.64 -4.20 -18.10
C THR A 102 19.04 -3.48 -19.39
N GLY A 103 19.92 -2.48 -19.29
CA GLY A 103 20.38 -1.71 -20.44
C GLY A 103 19.31 -0.79 -21.03
N LEU A 104 18.27 -0.49 -20.27
CA LEU A 104 17.22 0.43 -20.66
C LEU A 104 17.73 1.88 -20.65
N ARG A 105 17.04 2.76 -21.36
CA ARG A 105 17.32 4.20 -21.33
C ARG A 105 16.38 4.90 -20.36
N ALA A 106 16.90 5.84 -19.58
CA ALA A 106 16.08 6.70 -18.73
C ALA A 106 15.07 7.51 -19.53
N ASN A 107 13.98 7.92 -18.89
CA ASN A 107 12.89 8.72 -19.47
C ASN A 107 12.27 8.12 -20.73
N THR A 108 12.14 6.79 -20.76
CA THR A 108 11.72 6.04 -21.95
C THR A 108 10.52 5.15 -21.63
N LYS A 109 9.50 5.20 -22.50
CA LYS A 109 8.41 4.23 -22.46
C LYS A 109 8.88 2.95 -23.14
N VAL A 110 8.83 1.84 -22.39
CA VAL A 110 9.21 0.50 -22.85
C VAL A 110 7.94 -0.34 -22.98
N TYR A 111 7.80 -1.01 -24.11
CA TYR A 111 6.71 -1.96 -24.38
C TYR A 111 7.24 -3.37 -24.24
N TYR A 112 6.46 -4.25 -23.64
CA TYR A 112 6.85 -5.65 -23.44
C TYR A 112 5.65 -6.59 -23.52
N ARG A 113 5.94 -7.88 -23.75
CA ARG A 113 4.98 -8.97 -23.59
C ARG A 113 5.68 -10.20 -23.02
N PHE A 114 4.94 -11.02 -22.31
CA PHE A 114 5.37 -12.35 -21.95
C PHE A 114 4.94 -13.34 -23.02
N SER A 115 5.86 -14.19 -23.47
CA SER A 115 5.64 -15.23 -24.47
C SER A 115 6.02 -16.56 -23.86
N TYR A 116 5.15 -17.57 -23.98
CA TYR A 116 5.39 -18.86 -23.32
C TYR A 116 4.83 -20.05 -24.10
N LYS A 117 5.30 -21.24 -23.74
CA LYS A 117 4.72 -22.54 -24.10
C LYS A 117 4.43 -23.31 -22.81
N THR A 118 3.30 -24.01 -22.73
CA THR A 118 3.10 -25.02 -21.68
C THR A 118 4.01 -26.21 -21.94
N VAL A 119 4.34 -26.98 -20.90
CA VAL A 119 5.24 -28.15 -21.06
C VAL A 119 4.68 -29.21 -22.02
N ASP A 120 3.35 -29.28 -22.13
CA ASP A 120 2.64 -30.26 -22.97
C ASP A 120 2.29 -29.72 -24.36
N SER A 121 2.76 -28.53 -24.75
CA SER A 121 2.44 -27.91 -26.05
C SER A 121 3.64 -27.26 -26.72
N SER A 122 3.77 -27.49 -28.03
CA SER A 122 4.73 -26.77 -28.87
C SER A 122 4.25 -25.38 -29.28
N THR A 123 2.96 -25.04 -29.06
CA THR A 123 2.36 -23.77 -29.49
C THR A 123 2.85 -22.63 -28.62
N LEU A 124 3.42 -21.60 -29.25
CA LEU A 124 3.80 -20.37 -28.59
C LEU A 124 2.57 -19.49 -28.34
N VAL A 125 2.35 -19.11 -27.10
CA VAL A 125 1.32 -18.15 -26.70
C VAL A 125 1.99 -16.80 -26.44
N ASN A 126 1.49 -15.77 -27.08
CA ASN A 126 1.93 -14.40 -26.86
C ASN A 126 0.84 -13.66 -26.06
N GLU A 127 1.18 -13.22 -24.86
CA GLU A 127 0.25 -12.42 -24.06
C GLU A 127 0.07 -11.01 -24.61
N LYS A 128 -0.95 -10.31 -24.10
CA LYS A 128 -1.21 -8.91 -24.41
C LYS A 128 0.03 -8.06 -24.08
N GLN A 129 0.31 -7.09 -24.96
CA GLN A 129 1.35 -6.09 -24.75
C GLN A 129 1.02 -5.21 -23.54
N ASN A 130 2.03 -4.97 -22.72
CA ASN A 130 2.04 -3.99 -21.64
C ASN A 130 3.14 -2.95 -21.89
N SER A 131 3.21 -1.93 -21.05
CA SER A 131 4.27 -0.92 -21.12
C SER A 131 4.51 -0.31 -19.74
N PHE A 132 5.69 0.24 -19.53
CA PHE A 132 6.09 0.98 -18.33
C PHE A 132 6.99 2.15 -18.69
N MET A 133 7.24 3.02 -17.71
CA MET A 133 8.22 4.09 -17.82
C MET A 133 9.48 3.76 -17.02
N THR A 134 10.65 4.06 -17.58
CA THR A 134 11.89 4.14 -16.81
C THR A 134 11.98 5.48 -16.10
N GLN A 135 12.90 5.62 -15.14
CA GLN A 135 13.07 6.84 -14.34
C GLN A 135 12.95 8.10 -15.20
N ARG A 136 12.10 9.01 -14.78
CA ARG A 136 11.98 10.34 -15.39
C ARG A 136 13.20 11.19 -15.08
N LYS A 137 13.65 11.94 -16.07
CA LYS A 137 14.71 12.93 -15.88
C LYS A 137 14.19 14.14 -15.09
N ALA A 138 15.09 14.85 -14.41
CA ALA A 138 14.76 16.12 -13.78
C ALA A 138 14.08 17.08 -14.77
N GLY A 139 13.08 17.82 -14.31
CA GLY A 139 12.24 18.69 -15.11
C GLY A 139 11.11 18.01 -15.89
N SER A 140 11.09 16.67 -15.97
CA SER A 140 9.99 15.94 -16.62
C SER A 140 8.77 15.85 -15.74
N ALA A 141 7.59 16.09 -16.31
CA ALA A 141 6.33 15.81 -15.64
C ALA A 141 6.09 14.29 -15.55
N PHE A 142 5.49 13.85 -14.44
CA PHE A 142 5.11 12.46 -14.23
C PHE A 142 3.93 12.38 -13.26
N SER A 143 3.38 11.19 -13.09
CA SER A 143 2.41 10.94 -12.02
C SER A 143 2.69 9.61 -11.33
N PHE A 144 2.30 9.54 -10.07
CA PHE A 144 2.26 8.29 -9.31
C PHE A 144 0.91 8.18 -8.59
N SER A 145 0.57 6.99 -8.14
CA SER A 145 -0.63 6.76 -7.36
C SER A 145 -0.30 6.10 -6.03
N VAL A 146 -1.19 6.30 -5.05
CA VAL A 146 -1.07 5.75 -3.69
C VAL A 146 -2.43 5.20 -3.27
N GLN A 147 -2.44 4.06 -2.60
CA GLN A 147 -3.61 3.50 -1.91
C GLN A 147 -3.31 3.22 -0.45
N GLY A 148 -4.33 3.20 0.38
CA GLY A 148 -4.25 2.71 1.75
C GLY A 148 -4.48 1.20 1.85
N ASP A 149 -4.79 0.77 3.02
CA ASP A 149 -4.95 -0.59 3.51
C ASP A 149 -6.08 -1.34 2.82
N THR A 150 -5.81 -2.52 2.29
CA THR A 150 -6.85 -3.32 1.61
C THR A 150 -7.59 -4.29 2.51
N HIS A 151 -6.90 -4.91 3.46
CA HIS A 151 -7.45 -5.90 4.39
C HIS A 151 -8.30 -7.01 3.74
N PRO A 152 -7.78 -7.82 2.81
CA PRO A 152 -8.58 -8.88 2.17
C PRO A 152 -9.14 -9.92 3.14
N GLU A 153 -8.51 -10.10 4.30
CA GLU A 153 -8.96 -11.00 5.37
C GLU A 153 -10.26 -10.51 6.03
N ARG A 154 -10.62 -9.23 5.87
CA ARG A 154 -11.85 -8.60 6.39
C ARG A 154 -12.96 -8.55 5.35
N SER A 155 -13.02 -9.57 4.48
CA SER A 155 -14.04 -9.66 3.42
C SER A 155 -15.46 -9.60 4.00
N GLY A 156 -16.29 -8.72 3.42
CA GLY A 156 -17.66 -8.47 3.86
C GLY A 156 -17.81 -7.43 4.98
N ASN A 157 -16.69 -6.86 5.47
CA ASN A 157 -16.71 -5.76 6.43
C ASN A 157 -15.95 -4.53 5.92
N MET A 158 -14.70 -4.69 5.52
CA MET A 158 -13.83 -3.59 5.05
C MET A 158 -13.23 -3.89 3.66
N PHE A 159 -13.54 -5.04 3.08
CA PHE A 159 -13.00 -5.47 1.81
C PHE A 159 -14.06 -6.09 0.93
N ASN A 160 -14.14 -5.58 -0.30
CA ASN A 160 -14.92 -6.15 -1.40
C ASN A 160 -14.00 -6.37 -2.61
N SER A 161 -13.87 -7.63 -3.02
CA SER A 161 -13.01 -8.04 -4.12
C SER A 161 -13.32 -7.33 -5.45
N ASP A 162 -14.61 -7.18 -5.78
CA ASP A 162 -15.02 -6.56 -7.05
C ASP A 162 -14.71 -5.06 -7.05
N LEU A 163 -14.91 -4.38 -5.91
CA LEU A 163 -14.56 -2.98 -5.76
C LEU A 163 -13.04 -2.78 -5.85
N TYR A 164 -12.25 -3.71 -5.29
CA TYR A 164 -10.79 -3.63 -5.41
C TYR A 164 -10.33 -3.81 -6.86
N TYR A 165 -10.95 -4.71 -7.64
CA TYR A 165 -10.71 -4.80 -9.09
C TYR A 165 -11.01 -3.48 -9.81
N VAL A 166 -12.10 -2.80 -9.43
CA VAL A 166 -12.44 -1.47 -9.99
C VAL A 166 -11.35 -0.45 -9.66
N THR A 167 -10.88 -0.39 -8.41
CA THR A 167 -9.81 0.53 -8.01
C THR A 167 -8.52 0.26 -8.80
N MET A 168 -8.10 -1.00 -8.91
CA MET A 168 -6.92 -1.37 -9.70
C MET A 168 -7.08 -1.03 -11.19
N ALA A 169 -8.29 -1.23 -11.76
CA ALA A 169 -8.57 -0.84 -13.15
C ALA A 169 -8.54 0.68 -13.35
N ASN A 170 -9.02 1.45 -12.37
CA ASN A 170 -8.94 2.91 -12.38
C ASN A 170 -7.48 3.38 -12.40
N ILE A 171 -6.63 2.83 -11.54
CA ILE A 171 -5.19 3.11 -11.50
C ILE A 171 -4.55 2.76 -12.84
N ALA A 172 -4.81 1.56 -13.38
CA ALA A 172 -4.28 1.12 -14.66
C ALA A 172 -4.69 2.06 -15.81
N SER A 173 -5.93 2.58 -15.80
CA SER A 173 -6.45 3.49 -16.82
C SER A 173 -5.76 4.85 -16.83
N GLN A 174 -5.31 5.32 -15.66
CA GLN A 174 -4.59 6.58 -15.49
C GLN A 174 -3.10 6.47 -15.86
N GLN A 175 -2.55 5.25 -15.97
CA GLN A 175 -1.16 4.98 -16.36
C GLN A 175 -0.13 5.80 -15.56
N PRO A 176 -0.14 5.81 -14.22
CA PRO A 176 0.91 6.46 -13.46
C PRO A 176 2.25 5.75 -13.71
N ASP A 177 3.35 6.44 -13.45
CA ASP A 177 4.70 5.88 -13.63
C ASP A 177 4.97 4.74 -12.62
N PHE A 178 4.34 4.78 -11.45
CA PHE A 178 4.34 3.71 -10.44
C PHE A 178 3.18 3.89 -9.44
N HIS A 179 2.94 2.86 -8.63
CA HIS A 179 1.91 2.78 -7.61
C HIS A 179 2.51 2.35 -6.27
N ILE A 180 2.08 2.98 -5.18
CA ILE A 180 2.54 2.71 -3.81
C ILE A 180 1.37 2.16 -2.99
N LEU A 181 1.58 1.00 -2.37
CA LEU A 181 0.69 0.40 -1.38
C LEU A 181 1.22 0.76 0.01
N MET A 182 0.33 1.28 0.86
CA MET A 182 0.71 1.82 2.18
C MET A 182 0.76 0.79 3.30
N GLY A 183 0.63 -0.50 2.98
CA GLY A 183 0.65 -1.59 3.96
C GLY A 183 -0.75 -2.07 4.34
N ASP A 184 -0.78 -3.13 5.18
CA ASP A 184 -1.97 -3.87 5.56
C ASP A 184 -2.71 -4.49 4.35
N ASP A 185 -1.90 -4.93 3.39
CA ASP A 185 -2.36 -5.64 2.20
C ASP A 185 -2.25 -7.17 2.35
N PHE A 186 -1.36 -7.66 3.24
CA PHE A 186 -1.01 -9.08 3.36
C PHE A 186 -1.11 -9.58 4.81
N SER A 187 -2.24 -9.34 5.48
CA SER A 187 -2.44 -9.74 6.88
C SER A 187 -2.25 -11.25 7.08
N ILE A 188 -1.37 -11.62 7.99
CA ILE A 188 -1.11 -12.99 8.43
C ILE A 188 -1.78 -13.33 9.77
N ASP A 189 -2.42 -12.36 10.43
CA ASP A 189 -3.07 -12.50 11.73
C ASP A 189 -4.06 -13.66 11.82
N PRO A 190 -4.92 -13.90 10.79
CA PRO A 190 -5.83 -15.05 10.82
C PRO A 190 -5.12 -16.40 10.82
N LEU A 191 -3.90 -16.47 10.27
CA LEU A 191 -3.08 -17.69 10.31
C LEU A 191 -2.44 -17.88 11.69
N ILE A 192 -1.94 -16.79 12.29
CA ILE A 192 -1.34 -16.80 13.63
C ILE A 192 -2.40 -17.23 14.65
N SER A 193 -3.57 -16.60 14.64
CA SER A 193 -4.65 -16.88 15.61
C SER A 193 -5.19 -18.31 15.52
N LYS A 194 -5.05 -18.97 14.37
CA LYS A 194 -5.45 -20.37 14.14
C LYS A 194 -4.32 -21.38 14.34
N GLY A 195 -3.12 -20.94 14.69
CA GLY A 195 -1.93 -21.81 14.73
C GLY A 195 -1.56 -22.40 13.37
N ALA A 196 -1.93 -21.72 12.28
CA ALA A 196 -1.76 -22.20 10.90
C ALA A 196 -0.71 -21.41 10.11
N ALA A 197 0.11 -20.60 10.76
CA ALA A 197 1.16 -19.80 10.14
C ALA A 197 2.33 -20.71 9.71
N THR A 198 2.21 -21.33 8.56
CA THR A 198 3.28 -22.07 7.87
C THR A 198 3.74 -21.27 6.66
N GLN A 199 4.98 -21.52 6.16
CA GLN A 199 5.48 -20.85 4.95
C GLN A 199 4.50 -20.96 3.78
N THR A 200 3.95 -22.14 3.54
CA THR A 200 2.99 -22.40 2.45
C THR A 200 1.72 -21.58 2.59
N ASN A 201 1.15 -21.52 3.80
CA ASN A 201 -0.10 -20.79 4.04
C ASN A 201 0.11 -19.27 3.93
N VAL A 202 1.23 -18.77 4.47
CA VAL A 202 1.61 -17.36 4.35
C VAL A 202 1.85 -16.98 2.90
N GLU A 203 2.61 -17.79 2.15
CA GLU A 203 2.80 -17.61 0.70
C GLU A 203 1.47 -17.57 -0.07
N GLY A 204 0.48 -18.34 0.36
CA GLY A 204 -0.86 -18.37 -0.21
C GLY A 204 -1.53 -16.99 -0.19
N ILE A 205 -1.35 -16.21 0.89
CA ILE A 205 -1.87 -14.84 0.99
C ILE A 205 -1.21 -13.94 -0.07
N TYR A 206 0.11 -13.88 -0.10
CA TYR A 206 0.88 -13.06 -1.05
C TYR A 206 0.61 -13.43 -2.51
N LYS A 207 0.48 -14.73 -2.79
CA LYS A 207 0.12 -15.26 -4.10
C LYS A 207 -1.29 -14.84 -4.53
N THR A 208 -2.28 -14.95 -3.64
CA THR A 208 -3.68 -14.62 -3.95
C THR A 208 -3.84 -13.13 -4.26
N HIS A 209 -3.15 -12.27 -3.53
CA HIS A 209 -3.21 -10.83 -3.71
C HIS A 209 -2.73 -10.37 -5.12
N ARG A 210 -1.85 -11.14 -5.74
CA ARG A 210 -1.39 -10.87 -7.11
C ARG A 210 -2.52 -10.83 -8.15
N ASN A 211 -3.66 -11.48 -7.90
CA ASN A 211 -4.79 -11.47 -8.84
C ASN A 211 -5.37 -10.07 -9.02
N TRP A 212 -5.49 -9.32 -7.92
CA TRP A 212 -5.92 -7.92 -7.96
C TRP A 212 -4.81 -7.01 -8.47
N LEU A 213 -3.64 -7.13 -7.88
CA LEU A 213 -2.50 -6.26 -8.20
C LEU A 213 -2.04 -6.39 -9.65
N ASN A 214 -2.16 -7.54 -10.29
CA ASN A 214 -1.81 -7.74 -11.70
C ASN A 214 -2.59 -6.80 -12.65
N VAL A 215 -3.79 -6.35 -12.28
CA VAL A 215 -4.61 -5.46 -13.12
C VAL A 215 -3.87 -4.17 -13.44
N ALA A 216 -3.27 -3.54 -12.43
CA ALA A 216 -2.40 -2.38 -12.60
C ALA A 216 -0.93 -2.80 -12.75
N GLY A 217 -0.45 -3.69 -11.90
CA GLY A 217 0.95 -4.07 -11.73
C GLY A 217 1.62 -4.70 -12.96
N SER A 218 0.84 -5.13 -13.96
CA SER A 218 1.37 -5.55 -15.26
C SER A 218 1.86 -4.38 -16.14
N SER A 219 1.51 -3.13 -15.80
CA SER A 219 1.94 -1.94 -16.55
C SER A 219 2.42 -0.79 -15.66
N VAL A 220 2.10 -0.85 -14.38
CA VAL A 220 2.44 0.15 -13.36
C VAL A 220 3.31 -0.52 -12.30
N PRO A 221 4.61 -0.21 -12.21
CA PRO A 221 5.48 -0.76 -11.16
C PRO A 221 4.93 -0.51 -9.78
N ILE A 222 5.02 -1.51 -8.90
CA ILE A 222 4.47 -1.47 -7.54
C ILE A 222 5.60 -1.31 -6.53
N TYR A 223 5.40 -0.42 -5.56
CA TYR A 223 6.19 -0.30 -4.34
C TYR A 223 5.34 -0.67 -3.13
N LEU A 224 5.92 -1.39 -2.18
CA LEU A 224 5.24 -1.83 -0.97
C LEU A 224 5.86 -1.15 0.25
N VAL A 225 5.03 -0.45 1.02
CA VAL A 225 5.31 -0.08 2.41
C VAL A 225 4.80 -1.22 3.30
N ASN A 226 5.48 -1.54 4.39
CA ASN A 226 4.95 -2.49 5.35
C ASN A 226 3.89 -1.84 6.25
N GLY A 227 2.82 -2.58 6.54
CA GLY A 227 1.88 -2.27 7.60
C GLY A 227 2.07 -3.19 8.81
N ASN A 228 1.33 -2.94 9.89
CA ASN A 228 1.44 -3.74 11.11
C ASN A 228 0.89 -5.16 10.93
N HIS A 229 0.00 -5.39 9.98
CA HIS A 229 -0.56 -6.71 9.70
C HIS A 229 0.33 -7.60 8.82
N GLU A 230 1.28 -7.04 8.04
CA GLU A 230 2.31 -7.82 7.38
C GLU A 230 3.35 -8.36 8.35
N GLN A 231 3.61 -7.63 9.41
CA GLN A 231 4.68 -7.86 10.37
C GLN A 231 4.16 -8.05 11.80
N ALA A 232 2.94 -8.62 11.95
CA ALA A 232 2.24 -8.73 13.22
C ALA A 232 3.08 -9.33 14.37
N ALA A 233 4.12 -10.08 14.06
CA ALA A 233 5.05 -10.65 15.03
C ALA A 233 6.49 -10.12 14.88
N ALA A 234 6.74 -9.03 14.14
CA ALA A 234 8.11 -8.53 13.89
C ALA A 234 8.87 -8.24 15.18
N TYR A 235 8.19 -7.64 16.14
CA TYR A 235 8.72 -7.33 17.48
C TYR A 235 8.82 -8.56 18.40
N LEU A 236 8.38 -9.72 17.94
CA LEU A 236 8.50 -11.00 18.64
C LEU A 236 9.52 -11.92 17.97
N LEU A 237 10.49 -11.35 17.25
CA LEU A 237 11.58 -12.12 16.66
C LEU A 237 12.30 -12.92 17.77
N ASP A 238 12.33 -14.24 17.58
CA ASP A 238 12.89 -15.22 18.51
C ASP A 238 14.16 -15.89 18.00
N GLY A 239 14.65 -15.43 16.83
CA GLY A 239 15.82 -16.00 16.15
C GLY A 239 15.52 -17.26 15.35
N THR A 240 14.25 -17.73 15.30
CA THR A 240 13.88 -18.93 14.52
C THR A 240 13.39 -18.56 13.13
N THR A 241 13.58 -19.50 12.19
CA THR A 241 13.09 -19.37 10.79
C THR A 241 11.59 -19.65 10.66
N THR A 242 10.94 -20.09 11.74
CA THR A 242 9.50 -20.38 11.80
C THR A 242 8.70 -19.26 12.42
N ASN A 243 9.35 -18.20 12.86
CA ASN A 243 8.67 -17.01 13.38
C ASN A 243 7.73 -16.42 12.29
N PRO A 244 6.48 -16.07 12.61
CA PRO A 244 5.53 -15.54 11.64
C PRO A 244 6.03 -14.32 10.85
N ALA A 245 6.79 -13.42 11.46
CA ALA A 245 7.38 -12.28 10.76
C ALA A 245 8.41 -12.74 9.71
N VAL A 246 9.23 -13.75 10.02
CA VAL A 246 10.19 -14.35 9.08
C VAL A 246 9.46 -15.00 7.91
N LEU A 247 8.38 -15.74 8.16
CA LEU A 247 7.57 -16.35 7.11
C LEU A 247 6.94 -15.29 6.19
N ALA A 248 6.44 -14.19 6.75
CA ALA A 248 5.88 -13.07 5.99
C ALA A 248 6.95 -12.36 5.17
N GLY A 249 8.12 -12.06 5.75
CA GLY A 249 9.25 -11.46 5.05
C GLY A 249 9.70 -12.28 3.84
N ASN A 250 9.85 -13.60 4.02
CA ASN A 250 10.20 -14.52 2.95
C ASN A 250 9.15 -14.54 1.83
N ALA A 251 7.86 -14.58 2.16
CA ALA A 251 6.79 -14.54 1.17
C ALA A 251 6.78 -13.22 0.40
N ARG A 252 6.95 -12.08 1.10
CA ARG A 252 7.02 -10.75 0.50
C ARG A 252 8.15 -10.66 -0.52
N LEU A 253 9.36 -11.10 -0.16
CA LEU A 253 10.53 -11.10 -1.05
C LEU A 253 10.39 -12.05 -2.24
N LYS A 254 9.73 -13.20 -2.04
CA LYS A 254 9.50 -14.21 -3.08
C LYS A 254 8.52 -13.73 -4.15
N TYR A 255 7.40 -13.12 -3.74
CA TYR A 255 6.30 -12.81 -4.66
C TYR A 255 6.39 -11.41 -5.28
N TYR A 256 7.13 -10.48 -4.68
CA TYR A 256 7.21 -9.09 -5.12
C TYR A 256 8.66 -8.63 -5.31
N PRO A 257 9.00 -8.03 -6.47
CA PRO A 257 10.36 -7.55 -6.72
C PRO A 257 10.57 -6.19 -6.03
N LEU A 258 11.11 -6.21 -4.82
CA LEU A 258 11.30 -5.03 -3.98
C LEU A 258 12.67 -4.38 -4.17
N PRO A 259 12.81 -3.06 -3.96
CA PRO A 259 14.09 -2.36 -3.97
C PRO A 259 15.08 -2.93 -2.95
N ALA A 260 16.35 -2.96 -3.31
CA ALA A 260 17.47 -3.18 -2.42
C ALA A 260 18.51 -2.09 -2.68
N PRO A 261 19.36 -1.71 -1.72
CA PRO A 261 20.42 -0.74 -1.91
C PRO A 261 21.31 -1.09 -3.10
N ASN A 262 21.51 -0.12 -3.98
CA ASN A 262 22.38 -0.22 -5.14
C ASN A 262 22.78 1.19 -5.62
N SER A 263 23.22 1.36 -6.86
CA SER A 263 23.56 2.69 -7.41
C SER A 263 22.34 3.61 -7.61
N PHE A 264 21.11 3.10 -7.55
CA PHE A 264 19.87 3.86 -7.78
C PHE A 264 19.01 3.98 -6.51
N TYR A 265 18.89 2.91 -5.74
CA TYR A 265 18.14 2.85 -4.48
C TYR A 265 19.09 2.93 -3.30
N THR A 266 18.71 3.68 -2.25
CA THR A 266 19.32 3.58 -0.92
C THR A 266 18.31 3.03 0.07
N GLY A 267 18.73 2.48 1.20
CA GLY A 267 17.82 1.92 2.19
C GLY A 267 18.51 0.97 3.15
N ASP A 268 17.73 0.02 3.67
CA ASP A 268 18.17 -0.96 4.64
C ASP A 268 19.32 -1.83 4.12
N THR A 269 20.33 -2.00 4.97
CA THR A 269 21.50 -2.86 4.74
C THR A 269 21.63 -3.95 5.83
N GLN A 270 20.69 -4.01 6.79
CA GLN A 270 20.70 -4.97 7.87
C GLN A 270 20.03 -6.28 7.42
N GLU A 271 20.65 -7.39 7.78
CA GLU A 271 20.07 -8.70 7.50
C GLU A 271 19.33 -9.22 8.74
N VAL A 272 18.16 -9.81 8.51
CA VAL A 272 17.36 -10.50 9.52
C VAL A 272 17.55 -12.01 9.38
N VAL A 273 17.80 -12.68 10.49
CA VAL A 273 17.97 -14.13 10.52
C VAL A 273 16.76 -14.83 9.88
N GLY A 274 17.02 -15.67 8.89
CA GLY A 274 15.99 -16.41 8.16
C GLY A 274 15.28 -15.66 7.04
N VAL A 275 15.55 -14.36 6.87
CA VAL A 275 15.00 -13.51 5.77
C VAL A 275 16.10 -13.01 4.86
N GLY A 276 17.27 -12.68 5.40
CA GLY A 276 18.28 -11.88 4.74
C GLY A 276 17.90 -10.39 4.80
N LEU A 277 18.15 -9.65 3.72
CA LEU A 277 17.81 -8.24 3.64
C LEU A 277 16.28 -8.02 3.51
N PRO A 278 15.58 -7.40 4.47
CA PRO A 278 14.13 -7.26 4.47
C PRO A 278 13.58 -6.40 3.32
N ARG A 279 14.37 -5.42 2.82
CA ARG A 279 13.97 -4.44 1.81
C ARG A 279 12.72 -3.68 2.23
N ASP A 280 12.69 -3.25 3.44
CA ASP A 280 11.56 -2.65 4.16
C ASP A 280 11.55 -1.13 4.06
N TYR A 281 12.70 -0.45 4.31
CA TYR A 281 12.83 0.98 4.08
C TYR A 281 13.83 1.27 2.95
N TYR A 282 13.48 2.23 2.09
CA TYR A 282 14.30 2.58 0.93
C TYR A 282 13.93 3.97 0.38
N SER A 283 14.80 4.53 -0.46
CA SER A 283 14.54 5.77 -1.17
C SER A 283 15.02 5.73 -2.61
N TRP A 284 14.39 6.56 -3.45
CA TRP A 284 14.77 6.78 -4.84
C TRP A 284 14.38 8.18 -5.30
N THR A 285 14.97 8.62 -6.41
CA THR A 285 14.62 9.87 -7.08
C THR A 285 13.91 9.59 -8.39
N TRP A 286 12.82 10.32 -8.67
CA TRP A 286 12.07 10.23 -9.91
C TRP A 286 11.69 11.64 -10.38
N GLY A 287 12.20 12.07 -11.57
CA GLY A 287 12.06 13.47 -11.98
C GLY A 287 12.69 14.42 -10.97
N ASP A 288 11.92 15.42 -10.58
CA ASP A 288 12.32 16.42 -9.57
C ASP A 288 11.94 16.03 -8.13
N ALA A 289 11.53 14.78 -7.88
CA ALA A 289 11.04 14.34 -6.58
C ALA A 289 11.90 13.23 -5.96
N LEU A 290 12.11 13.32 -4.64
CA LEU A 290 12.63 12.27 -3.77
C LEU A 290 11.45 11.53 -3.12
N PHE A 291 11.54 10.22 -3.10
CA PHE A 291 10.62 9.28 -2.44
C PHE A 291 11.36 8.53 -1.34
N VAL A 292 10.78 8.48 -0.16
CA VAL A 292 11.37 7.82 1.03
C VAL A 292 10.30 6.97 1.70
N THR A 293 10.55 5.68 1.85
CA THR A 293 9.70 4.77 2.64
C THR A 293 10.37 4.49 3.99
N LEU A 294 9.57 4.45 5.05
CA LEU A 294 10.01 4.14 6.41
C LEU A 294 9.33 2.86 6.90
N ASP A 295 10.04 2.10 7.70
CA ASP A 295 9.54 0.88 8.35
C ASP A 295 9.92 0.83 9.84
N PRO A 296 8.97 0.84 10.75
CA PRO A 296 9.24 0.64 12.17
C PRO A 296 9.23 -0.83 12.59
N TYR A 297 8.58 -1.71 11.83
CA TYR A 297 8.16 -3.03 12.29
C TYR A 297 9.32 -3.99 12.51
N TRP A 298 10.37 -3.91 11.68
CA TRP A 298 11.61 -4.68 11.87
C TRP A 298 12.58 -4.05 12.87
N HIS A 299 12.37 -2.78 13.26
CA HIS A 299 13.32 -1.97 14.03
C HIS A 299 12.81 -1.59 15.43
N SER A 300 11.53 -1.76 15.68
CA SER A 300 10.92 -1.46 16.98
C SER A 300 11.16 -2.56 17.99
N LYS A 301 11.50 -2.18 19.24
CA LYS A 301 11.69 -3.13 20.34
C LYS A 301 10.38 -3.70 20.91
N ASN A 302 9.28 -2.97 20.72
CA ASN A 302 7.93 -3.34 21.17
C ASN A 302 6.95 -3.28 20.00
N ALA A 303 5.78 -3.88 20.20
CA ALA A 303 4.67 -3.82 19.26
C ALA A 303 4.34 -2.37 18.87
N VAL A 304 4.25 -2.11 17.56
CA VAL A 304 3.93 -0.79 17.04
C VAL A 304 2.42 -0.55 17.07
N ASP A 305 1.61 -1.58 16.85
CA ASP A 305 0.17 -1.45 16.75
C ASP A 305 -0.49 -1.22 18.11
N ASN A 306 -1.42 -0.27 18.17
CA ASN A 306 -2.29 0.03 19.33
C ASN A 306 -1.56 0.26 20.67
N VAL A 307 -0.29 0.66 20.66
CA VAL A 307 0.52 0.80 21.86
C VAL A 307 0.24 2.12 22.59
N ALA A 308 -0.24 3.15 21.92
CA ALA A 308 -0.33 4.51 22.45
C ALA A 308 -1.53 4.76 23.39
N GLY A 309 -2.38 3.79 23.61
CA GLY A 309 -3.43 3.87 24.64
C GLY A 309 -4.57 4.85 24.40
N VAL A 310 -4.61 5.53 23.27
CA VAL A 310 -5.78 6.27 22.80
C VAL A 310 -6.53 5.33 21.84
N LEU A 311 -7.10 4.28 22.39
CA LEU A 311 -8.10 3.49 21.68
C LEU A 311 -9.37 4.35 21.61
N VAL A 312 -9.50 5.09 20.53
CA VAL A 312 -10.84 5.42 20.05
C VAL A 312 -11.38 4.07 19.56
N ALA A 313 -12.40 3.55 20.20
CA ALA A 313 -13.09 2.35 19.75
C ALA A 313 -13.36 2.51 18.25
N GLU A 314 -13.08 1.46 17.46
CA GLU A 314 -13.49 1.47 16.05
C GLU A 314 -14.95 1.90 16.03
N ASP A 315 -15.23 3.03 15.40
CA ASP A 315 -16.59 3.59 15.38
C ASP A 315 -17.46 2.71 14.48
N GLN A 316 -18.01 1.66 15.10
CA GLN A 316 -18.97 0.74 14.48
C GLN A 316 -20.25 1.46 14.05
N ASN A 317 -20.42 2.74 14.47
CA ASN A 317 -21.62 3.55 14.27
C ASN A 317 -21.45 4.70 13.26
N SER A 318 -20.37 4.77 12.47
CA SER A 318 -20.31 5.77 11.43
C SER A 318 -21.43 5.53 10.42
N THR A 319 -22.38 6.44 10.38
CA THR A 319 -23.51 6.39 9.44
C THR A 319 -23.01 6.42 8.00
N ALA A 320 -23.66 5.66 7.12
CA ALA A 320 -23.39 5.69 5.69
C ALA A 320 -23.38 7.15 5.20
N ALA A 321 -22.36 7.49 4.40
CA ALA A 321 -22.15 8.85 3.92
C ALA A 321 -23.41 9.47 3.35
N SER A 322 -23.85 10.58 3.92
CA SER A 322 -24.83 11.47 3.28
C SER A 322 -24.28 11.96 1.93
N PRO A 323 -25.13 12.16 0.90
CA PRO A 323 -24.66 12.64 -0.39
C PRO A 323 -23.95 13.97 -0.25
N MET A 324 -22.74 14.05 -0.80
CA MET A 324 -21.91 15.26 -0.80
C MET A 324 -22.68 16.46 -1.36
N ALA A 325 -22.79 17.50 -0.52
CA ALA A 325 -23.15 18.83 -1.00
C ALA A 325 -21.98 19.34 -1.90
N THR A 326 -22.33 19.84 -3.07
CA THR A 326 -21.40 20.53 -3.97
C THR A 326 -20.78 21.73 -3.24
N ALA A 327 -19.47 21.73 -3.07
CA ALA A 327 -18.75 22.82 -2.44
C ALA A 327 -18.79 24.06 -3.35
N GLU A 328 -19.65 25.00 -3.06
CA GLU A 328 -19.49 26.40 -3.46
C GLU A 328 -18.44 27.06 -2.56
N ALA A 329 -17.55 27.80 -3.16
CA ALA A 329 -16.49 28.53 -2.49
C ALA A 329 -17.11 29.57 -1.52
N SER A 330 -16.86 29.41 -0.23
CA SER A 330 -17.25 30.39 0.79
C SER A 330 -16.13 31.38 1.08
N PRO A 331 -16.45 32.66 1.26
CA PRO A 331 -15.49 33.71 1.63
C PRO A 331 -15.12 33.63 3.12
N ALA A 332 -13.97 34.19 3.46
CA ALA A 332 -13.34 34.21 4.77
C ALA A 332 -14.26 34.74 5.90
N PRO A 333 -14.17 34.18 7.13
CA PRO A 333 -14.96 34.69 8.25
C PRO A 333 -14.34 35.92 8.89
N SER A 334 -15.14 36.97 9.05
CA SER A 334 -14.87 38.13 9.90
C SER A 334 -15.24 37.80 11.35
N ALA A 335 -14.39 38.23 12.27
CA ALA A 335 -14.54 38.07 13.70
C ALA A 335 -15.70 38.89 14.29
N THR A 336 -16.53 38.24 15.11
CA THR A 336 -17.30 38.97 16.15
C THR A 336 -17.41 38.17 17.44
N LYS A 337 -17.24 38.91 18.54
CA LYS A 337 -17.19 38.45 19.94
C LYS A 337 -18.59 38.36 20.56
N GLN A 338 -18.58 37.69 21.72
CA GLN A 338 -19.52 37.77 22.88
C GLN A 338 -20.67 36.72 22.86
N GLY A 339 -21.04 36.11 23.95
CA GLY A 339 -20.73 36.16 25.39
C GLY A 339 -21.86 35.47 26.14
N GLY A 340 -21.55 34.88 27.28
CA GLY A 340 -22.52 34.79 28.37
C GLY A 340 -23.24 33.46 28.64
N GLY A 341 -22.82 32.70 29.62
CA GLY A 341 -23.46 32.47 30.90
C GLY A 341 -24.50 31.34 31.01
N GLY A 342 -24.30 30.43 31.99
CA GLY A 342 -25.43 29.80 32.64
C GLY A 342 -25.27 28.31 33.04
N ASN A 343 -24.91 28.13 34.27
CA ASN A 343 -25.07 27.08 35.28
C ASN A 343 -25.97 25.85 35.03
N GLY A 344 -25.48 24.69 35.52
CA GLY A 344 -26.26 23.88 36.44
C GLY A 344 -26.64 22.47 36.04
N GLY A 345 -26.16 21.47 36.77
CA GLY A 345 -26.89 20.23 36.91
C GLY A 345 -26.11 18.93 36.81
N ALA A 346 -25.52 18.51 37.89
CA ALA A 346 -25.03 17.13 38.09
C ALA A 346 -26.18 16.12 38.08
N LYS A 347 -26.06 15.01 37.34
CA LYS A 347 -26.74 13.74 37.66
C LYS A 347 -25.97 12.53 37.11
N ALA A 348 -25.61 11.71 38.09
CA ALA A 348 -25.46 10.25 38.14
C ALA A 348 -25.07 9.45 36.90
N SER A 349 -23.94 8.77 37.01
CA SER A 349 -23.49 7.67 36.14
C SER A 349 -24.40 6.44 36.26
N PRO A 350 -24.71 5.74 35.16
CA PRO A 350 -25.21 4.38 35.20
C PRO A 350 -24.05 3.38 35.17
N LYS A 351 -24.21 2.29 35.91
CA LYS A 351 -23.34 1.11 36.00
C LYS A 351 -23.03 0.49 34.64
N ALA A 352 -21.75 0.17 34.45
CA ALA A 352 -21.25 -0.62 33.31
C ALA A 352 -21.91 -2.01 33.31
N THR A 353 -22.62 -2.33 32.24
CA THR A 353 -22.98 -3.69 31.85
C THR A 353 -21.89 -4.28 30.99
N LYS A 354 -21.43 -5.49 31.32
CA LYS A 354 -20.46 -6.29 30.57
C LYS A 354 -20.92 -6.46 29.11
N ALA A 355 -20.08 -6.06 28.18
CA ALA A 355 -20.22 -6.40 26.75
C ALA A 355 -19.83 -7.87 26.51
N PRO A 356 -20.44 -8.55 25.52
CA PRO A 356 -20.09 -9.92 25.19
C PRO A 356 -18.76 -9.97 24.42
N ASN A 357 -17.95 -10.99 24.74
CA ASN A 357 -16.69 -11.31 24.10
C ASN A 357 -16.87 -11.49 22.57
N GLY A 358 -16.41 -10.52 21.80
CA GLY A 358 -16.12 -10.67 20.37
C GLY A 358 -14.63 -10.98 20.21
N GLY A 359 -14.31 -12.03 19.42
CA GLY A 359 -13.04 -12.69 19.31
C GLY A 359 -11.81 -11.79 19.24
N GLY A 360 -11.08 -11.76 20.33
CA GLY A 360 -9.78 -11.14 20.41
C GLY A 360 -8.76 -11.98 19.66
N GLY A 361 -8.01 -11.35 18.77
CA GLY A 361 -6.74 -11.88 18.29
C GLY A 361 -5.88 -12.26 19.49
N ALA A 362 -5.15 -13.37 19.36
CA ALA A 362 -4.29 -13.88 20.41
C ALA A 362 -3.41 -12.75 20.94
N ASN A 363 -3.55 -12.45 22.24
CA ASN A 363 -2.63 -11.62 23.00
C ASN A 363 -1.27 -12.33 23.07
N ALA A 364 -0.46 -12.17 22.03
CA ALA A 364 0.97 -12.35 22.17
C ALA A 364 1.42 -11.23 23.11
N GLY A 365 1.76 -11.61 24.32
CA GLY A 365 2.19 -10.83 25.45
C GLY A 365 2.21 -9.31 25.27
N SER A 366 1.09 -8.66 25.49
CA SER A 366 1.02 -7.21 25.51
C SER A 366 1.77 -6.70 26.72
N GLY A 367 3.07 -6.62 26.60
CA GLY A 367 3.83 -5.72 27.43
C GLY A 367 3.40 -4.30 27.04
N LYS A 368 2.25 -3.85 27.53
CA LYS A 368 1.90 -2.43 27.55
C LYS A 368 2.94 -1.76 28.43
N THR A 369 4.12 -1.53 27.87
CA THR A 369 5.12 -0.72 28.54
C THR A 369 4.63 0.71 28.44
N GLY A 370 4.50 1.40 29.56
CA GLY A 370 4.18 2.81 29.57
C GLY A 370 5.24 3.71 28.92
N ASN A 371 6.30 3.11 28.38
CA ASN A 371 7.38 3.79 27.68
C ASN A 371 7.35 3.49 26.17
N LEU A 372 6.62 4.29 25.42
CA LEU A 372 6.48 4.14 23.97
C LEU A 372 7.68 4.68 23.18
N TRP A 373 8.73 5.17 23.86
CA TRP A 373 10.02 5.46 23.23
C TRP A 373 10.73 4.19 22.71
N THR A 374 10.24 3.01 23.07
CA THR A 374 10.72 1.74 22.53
C THR A 374 10.06 1.35 21.19
N VAL A 375 9.06 2.13 20.74
CA VAL A 375 8.39 1.96 19.47
C VAL A 375 8.96 2.98 18.49
N GLY A 376 9.62 2.54 17.42
CA GLY A 376 10.23 3.48 16.51
C GLY A 376 11.03 2.87 15.37
N ILE A 377 11.66 3.74 14.57
CA ILE A 377 12.41 3.35 13.38
C ILE A 377 13.86 2.91 13.68
N GLY A 378 14.34 3.10 14.91
CA GLY A 378 15.72 2.78 15.29
C GLY A 378 16.76 3.79 14.79
N ASP A 379 17.97 3.71 15.40
CA ASP A 379 19.03 4.70 15.17
C ASP A 379 19.60 4.65 13.75
N GLU A 380 19.75 3.48 13.17
CA GLU A 380 20.33 3.31 11.83
C GLU A 380 19.38 3.85 10.74
N GLN A 381 18.08 3.52 10.81
CA GLN A 381 17.13 4.06 9.86
C GLN A 381 16.98 5.59 10.02
N TYR A 382 17.03 6.11 11.27
CA TYR A 382 17.03 7.55 11.50
C TYR A 382 18.26 8.23 10.88
N ALA A 383 19.45 7.69 11.08
CA ALA A 383 20.69 8.25 10.51
C ALA A 383 20.64 8.25 8.97
N TRP A 384 20.12 7.16 8.39
CA TRP A 384 19.90 7.06 6.95
C TRP A 384 18.84 8.07 6.46
N LEU A 385 17.70 8.21 7.16
CA LEU A 385 16.64 9.18 6.83
C LEU A 385 17.21 10.60 6.84
N LYS A 386 17.93 10.99 7.91
CA LYS A 386 18.56 12.29 8.04
C LYS A 386 19.49 12.56 6.86
N LYS A 387 20.43 11.65 6.58
CA LYS A 387 21.37 11.77 5.46
C LYS A 387 20.63 11.89 4.13
N THR A 388 19.61 11.07 3.90
CA THR A 388 18.82 11.05 2.65
C THR A 388 18.12 12.38 2.42
N LEU A 389 17.48 12.94 3.45
CA LEU A 389 16.77 14.21 3.35
C LEU A 389 17.73 15.40 3.18
N GLU A 390 18.84 15.43 3.91
CA GLU A 390 19.82 16.54 3.90
C GLU A 390 20.63 16.60 2.60
N THR A 391 20.97 15.46 2.03
CA THR A 391 21.77 15.43 0.79
C THR A 391 20.94 15.63 -0.47
N SER A 392 19.61 15.44 -0.40
CA SER A 392 18.74 15.53 -1.55
C SER A 392 18.58 16.96 -2.07
N LYS A 393 18.73 17.12 -3.39
CA LYS A 393 18.47 18.35 -4.14
C LYS A 393 17.11 18.35 -4.84
N ALA A 394 16.28 17.34 -4.58
CA ALA A 394 14.95 17.23 -5.16
C ALA A 394 14.07 18.42 -4.73
N LYS A 395 13.29 18.95 -5.70
CA LYS A 395 12.35 20.06 -5.45
C LYS A 395 11.13 19.62 -4.63
N TYR A 396 10.78 18.35 -4.73
CA TYR A 396 9.72 17.73 -3.95
C TYR A 396 10.29 16.57 -3.14
N LYS A 397 9.83 16.43 -1.91
CA LYS A 397 10.17 15.30 -1.05
C LYS A 397 8.88 14.71 -0.49
N PHE A 398 8.68 13.43 -0.76
CA PHE A 398 7.53 12.63 -0.30
C PHE A 398 8.04 11.52 0.61
N VAL A 399 7.46 11.44 1.80
CA VAL A 399 7.80 10.42 2.80
C VAL A 399 6.59 9.54 3.03
N PHE A 400 6.78 8.25 3.15
CA PHE A 400 5.76 7.23 3.28
C PHE A 400 6.06 6.36 4.49
N ALA A 401 5.11 6.20 5.40
CA ALA A 401 5.11 5.19 6.44
C ALA A 401 3.67 4.75 6.68
N HIS A 402 3.47 3.53 7.17
CA HIS A 402 2.10 3.04 7.38
C HIS A 402 1.31 3.92 8.35
N HIS A 403 1.95 4.44 9.40
CA HIS A 403 1.32 5.38 10.35
C HIS A 403 2.35 6.27 11.04
N VAL A 404 1.89 7.27 11.76
CA VAL A 404 2.71 8.08 12.66
C VAL A 404 3.14 7.21 13.85
N LEU A 405 4.45 6.99 13.96
CA LEU A 405 5.03 5.98 14.83
C LEU A 405 4.84 6.25 16.32
N GLY A 406 4.54 5.19 17.07
CA GLY A 406 4.45 5.20 18.52
C GLY A 406 3.27 5.98 19.10
N THR A 407 2.32 6.41 18.28
CA THR A 407 1.36 7.43 18.68
C THR A 407 -0.11 7.05 18.56
N GLY A 408 -0.46 6.07 17.74
CA GLY A 408 -1.85 5.74 17.46
C GLY A 408 -2.41 6.54 16.28
N ARG A 409 -3.73 6.81 16.31
CA ARG A 409 -4.49 7.34 15.17
C ARG A 409 -4.64 8.85 15.19
N GLY A 410 -4.90 9.47 14.03
CA GLY A 410 -5.24 10.90 13.90
C GLY A 410 -4.13 11.79 13.33
N ALA A 411 -3.05 11.22 12.82
CA ALA A 411 -1.96 11.93 12.12
C ALA A 411 -1.40 13.13 12.91
N ILE A 412 -1.71 14.39 12.55
CA ILE A 412 -1.13 15.57 13.23
C ILE A 412 -1.53 15.64 14.71
N GLU A 413 -2.66 15.09 15.10
CA GLU A 413 -3.17 15.12 16.48
C GLU A 413 -2.20 14.41 17.44
N VAL A 414 -1.47 13.43 16.93
CA VAL A 414 -0.51 12.63 17.70
C VAL A 414 0.95 12.87 17.27
N SER A 415 1.18 13.67 16.25
CA SER A 415 2.51 13.92 15.68
C SER A 415 3.47 14.67 16.60
N THR A 416 3.02 15.14 17.77
CA THR A 416 3.87 15.76 18.80
C THR A 416 4.57 14.75 19.68
N ASN A 417 4.17 13.46 19.63
CA ASN A 417 4.55 12.47 20.62
C ASN A 417 5.83 11.71 20.24
N TYR A 418 6.54 11.26 21.28
CA TYR A 418 7.67 10.33 21.23
C TYR A 418 8.73 10.74 20.18
N GLU A 419 9.30 9.79 19.48
CA GLU A 419 10.35 10.09 18.48
C GLU A 419 9.84 10.91 17.29
N TRP A 420 8.49 10.95 17.08
CA TRP A 420 7.92 11.73 16.01
C TRP A 420 7.94 13.23 16.28
N GLY A 421 7.55 13.66 17.49
CA GLY A 421 7.50 15.08 17.88
C GLY A 421 8.21 15.44 19.18
N GLY A 422 8.90 14.50 19.80
CA GLY A 422 9.82 14.76 20.92
C GLY A 422 9.18 14.91 22.30
N LYS A 423 7.87 14.71 22.42
CA LYS A 423 7.14 14.90 23.68
C LYS A 423 6.49 13.62 24.18
N ASP A 424 6.28 13.51 25.49
CA ASP A 424 5.39 12.52 26.03
C ASP A 424 3.91 12.94 25.82
N PRO A 425 2.91 12.07 26.06
CA PRO A 425 1.49 12.43 25.90
C PRO A 425 1.00 13.55 26.82
N LYS A 426 1.78 13.92 27.84
CA LYS A 426 1.50 15.06 28.74
C LYS A 426 2.09 16.36 28.21
N GLY A 427 2.78 16.32 27.06
CA GLY A 427 3.42 17.47 26.44
C GLY A 427 4.82 17.78 26.97
N THR A 428 5.40 16.93 27.83
CA THR A 428 6.74 17.12 28.38
C THR A 428 7.78 16.73 27.32
N SER A 429 8.74 17.61 27.05
CA SER A 429 9.85 17.30 26.15
C SER A 429 10.86 16.40 26.84
N THR A 430 11.00 15.16 26.36
CA THR A 430 11.95 14.16 26.85
C THR A 430 12.88 13.64 25.77
N PHE A 431 12.79 14.20 24.56
CA PHE A 431 13.50 13.75 23.36
C PHE A 431 15.00 13.61 23.56
N ALA A 432 15.67 14.63 24.07
CA ALA A 432 17.12 14.61 24.26
C ALA A 432 17.59 13.47 25.20
N LYS A 433 16.74 13.08 26.17
CA LYS A 433 17.00 11.94 27.06
C LYS A 433 16.80 10.61 26.36
N GLU A 434 15.71 10.47 25.61
CA GLU A 434 15.27 9.21 25.02
C GLU A 434 15.96 8.92 23.68
N ARG A 435 16.41 9.96 22.99
CA ARG A 435 17.10 9.91 21.69
C ARG A 435 18.35 10.80 21.68
N PRO A 436 19.36 10.52 22.54
CA PRO A 436 20.51 11.41 22.71
C PRO A 436 21.37 11.55 21.43
N ASN A 437 21.29 10.60 20.52
CA ASN A 437 22.04 10.60 19.26
C ASN A 437 21.24 11.18 18.08
N TRP A 438 19.97 11.56 18.27
CA TRP A 438 19.15 12.15 17.23
C TRP A 438 19.16 13.68 17.33
N GLU A 439 19.38 14.36 16.21
CA GLU A 439 19.40 15.81 16.18
C GLU A 439 18.03 16.44 16.41
N LEU A 440 17.01 15.89 15.77
CA LEU A 440 15.63 16.40 15.79
C LEU A 440 14.63 15.24 15.86
N PRO A 441 13.44 15.44 16.40
CA PRO A 441 12.31 14.56 16.18
C PRO A 441 12.01 14.39 14.69
N ILE A 442 11.39 13.29 14.30
CA ILE A 442 11.14 12.96 12.88
C ILE A 442 10.33 14.07 12.18
N HIS A 443 9.29 14.61 12.82
CA HIS A 443 8.52 15.72 12.28
C HIS A 443 9.41 16.94 11.99
N ASP A 444 10.18 17.39 12.97
CA ASP A 444 11.04 18.56 12.84
C ASP A 444 12.14 18.33 11.80
N LEU A 445 12.68 17.10 11.71
CA LEU A 445 13.63 16.72 10.68
C LEU A 445 13.01 16.83 9.27
N MET A 446 11.78 16.38 9.09
CA MET A 446 11.05 16.51 7.82
C MET A 446 10.78 17.98 7.46
N VAL A 447 10.35 18.79 8.43
CA VAL A 447 10.08 20.23 8.24
C VAL A 447 11.37 20.97 7.88
N LYS A 448 12.47 20.77 8.65
CA LYS A 448 13.80 21.34 8.38
C LYS A 448 14.27 21.04 6.96
N ASN A 449 14.04 19.82 6.50
CA ASN A 449 14.47 19.36 5.19
C ASN A 449 13.42 19.57 4.08
N LYS A 450 12.39 20.39 4.34
CA LYS A 450 11.40 20.82 3.34
C LYS A 450 10.63 19.64 2.71
N VAL A 451 10.28 18.62 3.48
CA VAL A 451 9.37 17.58 3.03
C VAL A 451 8.02 18.22 2.68
N ASN A 452 7.44 17.85 1.53
CA ASN A 452 6.18 18.42 1.08
C ASN A 452 4.99 17.67 1.69
N ILE A 453 5.01 16.34 1.61
CA ILE A 453 3.91 15.49 2.06
C ILE A 453 4.47 14.26 2.77
N PHE A 454 3.89 13.95 3.91
CA PHE A 454 3.98 12.66 4.58
C PHE A 454 2.69 11.89 4.31
N PHE A 455 2.79 10.71 3.70
CA PHE A 455 1.67 9.82 3.42
C PHE A 455 1.60 8.71 4.46
N GLN A 456 0.40 8.40 4.94
CA GLN A 456 0.15 7.29 5.86
C GLN A 456 -1.11 6.50 5.49
N GLY A 457 -1.16 5.20 5.87
CA GLY A 457 -2.32 4.32 5.85
C GLY A 457 -2.97 4.21 7.22
N HIS A 458 -3.24 2.96 7.69
CA HIS A 458 -3.64 2.57 9.04
C HIS A 458 -5.03 3.01 9.49
N ASP A 459 -5.43 4.24 9.20
CA ASP A 459 -6.66 4.84 9.71
C ASP A 459 -7.86 4.65 8.78
N HIS A 460 -7.66 4.13 7.57
CA HIS A 460 -8.69 3.82 6.58
C HIS A 460 -9.63 5.00 6.29
N ILE A 461 -9.06 6.19 6.15
CA ILE A 461 -9.77 7.42 5.86
C ILE A 461 -8.94 8.31 4.93
N PHE A 462 -9.58 8.95 3.96
CA PHE A 462 -8.93 10.07 3.31
C PHE A 462 -9.00 11.28 4.24
N CYS A 463 -7.84 11.77 4.67
CA CYS A 463 -7.75 13.02 5.41
C CYS A 463 -6.49 13.78 5.02
N THR A 464 -6.63 15.06 4.70
CA THR A 464 -5.51 15.97 4.45
C THR A 464 -5.43 16.98 5.58
N GLN A 465 -4.30 16.99 6.28
CA GLN A 465 -4.01 17.92 7.37
C GLN A 465 -2.68 18.62 7.09
N GLU A 466 -2.40 19.74 7.76
CA GLU A 466 -1.12 20.44 7.66
C GLU A 466 -0.63 20.85 9.04
N ARG A 467 0.67 20.63 9.28
CA ARG A 467 1.36 21.11 10.47
C ARG A 467 2.75 21.60 10.08
N ASP A 468 3.08 22.82 10.50
CA ASP A 468 4.39 23.47 10.29
C ASP A 468 4.83 23.46 8.80
N GLY A 469 3.86 23.60 7.87
CA GLY A 469 4.07 23.58 6.42
C GLY A 469 4.31 22.18 5.85
N LEU A 470 4.20 21.11 6.63
CA LEU A 470 4.23 19.72 6.20
C LEU A 470 2.80 19.18 6.12
N ILE A 471 2.41 18.69 4.94
CA ILE A 471 1.12 18.02 4.76
C ILE A 471 1.19 16.59 5.23
N TYR A 472 0.20 16.18 6.03
CA TYR A 472 -0.08 14.81 6.42
C TYR A 472 -1.26 14.31 5.60
N GLN A 473 -1.03 13.32 4.75
CA GLN A 473 -2.05 12.73 3.90
C GLN A 473 -2.34 11.31 4.36
N SER A 474 -3.47 11.13 5.04
CA SER A 474 -3.97 9.80 5.38
C SER A 474 -4.73 9.21 4.21
N MET A 475 -4.49 7.93 3.96
CA MET A 475 -4.96 7.23 2.77
C MET A 475 -6.24 6.45 3.04
N PRO A 476 -7.22 6.50 2.12
CA PRO A 476 -8.45 5.73 2.24
C PRO A 476 -8.20 4.25 1.93
N ASN A 477 -9.01 3.36 2.52
CA ASN A 477 -9.09 1.97 2.09
C ASN A 477 -9.61 1.91 0.63
N PRO A 478 -8.95 1.18 -0.29
CA PRO A 478 -9.32 1.15 -1.70
C PRO A 478 -10.48 0.20 -2.03
N ALA A 479 -10.95 -0.63 -1.08
CA ALA A 479 -11.80 -1.77 -1.32
C ALA A 479 -13.01 -1.88 -0.38
N ASP A 480 -13.22 -0.90 0.49
CA ASP A 480 -14.34 -0.87 1.45
C ASP A 480 -15.64 -0.44 0.76
N ASP A 481 -16.57 -1.38 0.58
CA ASP A 481 -17.87 -1.11 -0.05
C ASP A 481 -18.96 -0.60 0.91
N THR A 482 -18.59 -0.37 2.18
CA THR A 482 -19.43 0.40 3.12
C THR A 482 -19.25 1.90 2.93
N PHE A 483 -18.16 2.30 2.27
CA PHE A 483 -17.79 3.70 2.00
C PHE A 483 -17.69 4.58 3.26
N ARG A 484 -17.34 3.99 4.39
CA ARG A 484 -17.23 4.70 5.66
C ARG A 484 -15.94 5.50 5.76
N MET A 485 -15.91 6.43 6.68
CA MET A 485 -14.72 7.09 7.19
C MET A 485 -14.36 6.44 8.52
N PHE A 486 -13.51 5.40 8.47
CA PHE A 486 -13.06 4.75 9.71
C PHE A 486 -12.18 5.70 10.51
N ASN A 487 -12.24 5.59 11.83
CA ASN A 487 -11.43 6.41 12.74
C ASN A 487 -11.58 7.93 12.57
N GLU A 488 -12.69 8.39 11.98
CA GLU A 488 -12.94 9.82 11.71
C GLU A 488 -12.81 10.67 12.98
N SER A 489 -13.25 10.15 14.12
CA SER A 489 -13.21 10.85 15.42
C SER A 489 -11.79 11.12 15.93
N ALA A 490 -10.78 10.41 15.43
CA ALA A 490 -9.37 10.67 15.76
C ALA A 490 -8.82 11.92 15.05
N TYR A 491 -9.50 12.41 14.04
CA TYR A 491 -9.09 13.56 13.24
C TYR A 491 -9.89 14.80 13.62
N LEU A 492 -9.31 15.71 14.41
CA LEU A 492 -9.98 16.91 14.90
C LEU A 492 -9.99 18.05 13.86
N SER A 493 -9.15 17.95 12.83
CA SER A 493 -9.00 18.95 11.79
C SER A 493 -8.77 18.31 10.42
N GLY A 494 -8.69 19.13 9.37
CA GLY A 494 -8.39 18.70 8.01
C GLY A 494 -9.61 18.42 7.14
N VAL A 495 -9.34 18.13 5.87
CA VAL A 495 -10.37 17.77 4.88
C VAL A 495 -10.48 16.26 4.82
N LYS A 496 -11.66 15.75 5.15
CA LYS A 496 -11.97 14.33 5.19
C LYS A 496 -12.86 13.93 4.01
N ALA A 497 -12.68 12.70 3.54
CA ALA A 497 -13.57 12.11 2.54
C ALA A 497 -13.70 10.60 2.75
N PRO A 498 -14.85 10.01 2.35
CA PRO A 498 -15.13 8.61 2.59
C PRO A 498 -14.30 7.66 1.70
N ASN A 499 -14.15 6.41 2.15
CA ASN A 499 -13.66 5.30 1.32
C ASN A 499 -14.58 5.09 0.10
N SER A 500 -14.22 4.48 -0.96
CA SER A 500 -13.00 3.84 -1.39
C SER A 500 -12.45 4.55 -2.61
N GLY A 501 -11.18 4.27 -2.90
CA GLY A 501 -10.56 4.85 -4.08
C GLY A 501 -9.03 4.87 -3.97
N HIS A 502 -8.41 5.76 -4.74
CA HIS A 502 -6.96 5.95 -4.73
C HIS A 502 -6.61 7.42 -4.93
N VAL A 503 -5.45 7.80 -4.43
CA VAL A 503 -4.86 9.12 -4.67
C VAL A 503 -3.93 9.06 -5.87
N ARG A 504 -4.02 10.06 -6.76
CA ARG A 504 -3.07 10.32 -7.82
C ARG A 504 -2.32 11.61 -7.51
N VAL A 505 -1.01 11.60 -7.68
CA VAL A 505 -0.16 12.79 -7.58
C VAL A 505 0.48 13.05 -8.93
N SER A 506 0.19 14.22 -9.51
CA SER A 506 0.78 14.67 -10.77
C SER A 506 1.84 15.71 -10.47
N VAL A 507 3.11 15.40 -10.78
CA VAL A 507 4.28 16.25 -10.47
C VAL A 507 4.76 16.92 -11.74
N SER A 508 4.98 18.23 -11.65
CA SER A 508 5.60 19.05 -12.69
C SER A 508 6.69 19.93 -12.09
N ALA A 509 7.40 20.69 -12.93
CA ALA A 509 8.39 21.64 -12.44
C ALA A 509 7.78 22.77 -11.57
N ALA A 510 6.49 23.07 -11.76
CA ALA A 510 5.79 24.18 -11.12
C ALA A 510 4.99 23.78 -9.88
N GLU A 511 4.48 22.56 -9.85
CA GLU A 511 3.60 22.08 -8.76
C GLU A 511 3.48 20.56 -8.75
N ALA A 512 3.08 20.02 -7.59
CA ALA A 512 2.56 18.68 -7.47
C ALA A 512 1.07 18.77 -7.08
N LYS A 513 0.19 18.26 -7.95
CA LYS A 513 -1.26 18.21 -7.73
C LYS A 513 -1.65 16.85 -7.19
N VAL A 514 -2.31 16.84 -6.04
CA VAL A 514 -2.84 15.65 -5.37
C VAL A 514 -4.34 15.57 -5.62
N GLU A 515 -4.84 14.43 -6.07
CA GLU A 515 -6.23 14.22 -6.46
C GLU A 515 -6.73 12.88 -5.88
N TYR A 516 -7.82 12.91 -5.12
CA TYR A 516 -8.49 11.71 -4.64
C TYR A 516 -9.64 11.33 -5.56
N PHE A 517 -9.55 10.15 -6.18
CA PHE A 517 -10.58 9.59 -7.05
C PHE A 517 -11.32 8.47 -6.35
N LEU A 518 -12.66 8.58 -6.31
CA LEU A 518 -13.53 7.55 -5.75
C LEU A 518 -13.60 6.34 -6.67
N ALA A 519 -13.70 5.16 -6.08
CA ALA A 519 -14.05 3.93 -6.76
C ALA A 519 -15.52 3.58 -6.50
N ALA A 520 -16.21 3.09 -7.53
CA ALA A 520 -17.59 2.62 -7.44
C ALA A 520 -17.84 1.52 -8.47
N ARG A 521 -18.55 0.47 -8.06
CA ARG A 521 -19.05 -0.58 -8.94
C ARG A 521 -20.31 -0.09 -9.67
N PRO A 522 -20.74 -0.71 -10.77
CA PRO A 522 -21.96 -0.32 -11.49
C PRO A 522 -23.23 -0.26 -10.63
N GLN A 523 -23.33 -1.12 -9.61
CA GLN A 523 -24.43 -1.16 -8.67
C GLN A 523 -24.36 -0.11 -7.53
N ASP A 524 -23.23 0.55 -7.36
CA ASP A 524 -23.02 1.57 -6.31
C ASP A 524 -23.58 2.92 -6.79
N THR A 525 -24.91 3.11 -6.75
CA THR A 525 -25.60 4.24 -7.38
C THR A 525 -25.42 5.58 -6.64
N ALA A 526 -24.98 5.56 -5.37
CA ALA A 526 -24.79 6.76 -4.54
C ALA A 526 -23.54 7.56 -4.92
N ARG A 527 -22.64 7.01 -5.72
CA ARG A 527 -21.40 7.65 -6.17
C ARG A 527 -21.04 7.26 -7.59
N LYS A 528 -20.17 8.05 -8.21
CA LYS A 528 -19.66 7.75 -9.56
C LYS A 528 -18.24 7.23 -9.48
N ASN A 529 -17.93 6.17 -10.25
CA ASN A 529 -16.57 5.71 -10.43
C ASN A 529 -15.70 6.82 -11.04
N MET A 530 -14.48 7.01 -10.54
CA MET A 530 -13.55 8.06 -10.94
C MET A 530 -14.06 9.49 -10.67
N GLN A 531 -15.01 9.66 -9.77
CA GLN A 531 -15.39 10.99 -9.28
C GLN A 531 -14.22 11.58 -8.47
N LEU A 532 -13.85 12.82 -8.79
CA LEU A 532 -12.90 13.57 -7.99
C LEU A 532 -13.59 14.00 -6.68
N ALA A 533 -13.10 13.49 -5.56
CA ALA A 533 -13.63 13.82 -4.23
C ALA A 533 -12.93 15.03 -3.61
N HIS A 534 -11.60 15.13 -3.80
CA HIS A 534 -10.81 16.23 -3.29
C HIS A 534 -9.54 16.44 -4.13
N SER A 535 -9.05 17.68 -4.15
CA SER A 535 -7.74 17.98 -4.74
C SER A 535 -7.09 19.18 -4.08
N TYR A 536 -5.76 19.16 -4.02
CA TYR A 536 -4.94 20.29 -3.59
C TYR A 536 -3.60 20.29 -4.34
N VAL A 537 -2.86 21.38 -4.17
CA VAL A 537 -1.57 21.60 -4.86
C VAL A 537 -0.50 21.94 -3.84
N VAL A 538 0.69 21.35 -3.99
CA VAL A 538 1.90 21.76 -3.28
C VAL A 538 2.91 22.36 -4.26
N LYS A 539 3.61 23.39 -3.79
CA LYS A 539 4.67 24.04 -4.57
C LYS A 539 6.04 23.42 -4.22
N PRO A 540 7.01 23.51 -5.14
CA PRO A 540 8.38 23.12 -4.83
C PRO A 540 8.93 23.94 -3.65
N LYS A 541 9.75 23.31 -2.80
CA LYS A 541 10.35 23.94 -1.61
C LYS A 541 11.86 24.04 -1.74
#